data_df75ae8d866e78084222eaf0af9859d0
#
_entry.id   df75ae8d866e78084222eaf0af9859d0
#
_cell.length_a   1.000
_cell.length_b   1.000
_cell.length_c   1.000
_cell.angle_alpha   90.00
_cell.angle_beta   90.00
_cell.angle_gamma   90.00
#
_symmetry.space_group_name_H-M   'P 1'
#
loop_
_entity.id
_entity.type
_entity.pdbx_description
1 polymer ?
#
loop_
_entity_poly.entity_id
_entity_poly.type
_entity_poly.pdbx_seq_one_letter_code
_entity_poly.pdbx_strand_id
1 'polypeptide(L)'
;MKRLKLFPKTFFYTLALMVFVIVTAHILMYLLVPKMGMVFSPSDSDLEVITFSIREEKVVMQAIRQALPVSLICCLLISVFCSLLFSKAIVAPIERISASTERMMKLDRSAACPIHSRDEIGLLAQNVNDLYSNLLSTIEHLEQEKDRVSEMERAKVDFLRAASHELKTPVTALNAILENMILGVGKYQDYTAYLPECKEMVERLSGMIHEILETSKLNVTVESPKPIDIAELLTKLCEPYQLIATAHEILFTLDLPEQFTVTIPVGPFSKAVSNILANAVAYTRARKTVSVYMDGRRLVIENECEPIPDAEIRRLFEPFYRPDFSRSRDSGGNGLGLYIVDTLLTSMNIPYSFAPMKSPPGMCFTIQL
;
A
#
# COMPACT_ATOMS: atom_id res chain seq x y z
N MET A 1 29.71 -15.75 -31.84
CA MET A 1 30.53 -16.64 -30.97
C MET A 1 29.65 -17.20 -29.87
N LYS A 2 29.39 -18.54 -29.83
CA LYS A 2 28.68 -19.18 -28.72
C LYS A 2 29.52 -19.00 -27.45
N ARG A 3 29.04 -18.22 -26.47
CA ARG A 3 29.69 -18.12 -25.15
C ARG A 3 29.68 -19.53 -24.54
N LEU A 4 30.88 -20.12 -24.34
CA LEU A 4 31.00 -21.34 -23.58
C LEU A 4 30.32 -21.13 -22.21
N LYS A 5 29.47 -22.07 -21.79
CA LYS A 5 28.83 -22.03 -20.47
C LYS A 5 29.91 -21.94 -19.39
N LEU A 6 29.61 -21.34 -18.27
CA LEU A 6 30.56 -21.05 -17.19
C LEU A 6 31.24 -22.34 -16.68
N PHE A 7 30.50 -23.43 -16.56
CA PHE A 7 30.98 -24.73 -16.12
C PHE A 7 32.17 -25.28 -16.98
N PRO A 8 32.06 -25.45 -18.30
CA PRO A 8 33.19 -25.96 -19.08
C PRO A 8 34.36 -24.97 -19.11
N LYS A 9 34.11 -23.67 -19.09
CA LYS A 9 35.17 -22.67 -19.08
C LYS A 9 36.00 -22.72 -17.80
N THR A 10 35.40 -22.77 -16.62
CA THR A 10 36.09 -22.86 -15.34
C THR A 10 36.79 -24.22 -15.19
N PHE A 11 36.13 -25.33 -15.62
CA PHE A 11 36.74 -26.63 -15.62
C PHE A 11 38.06 -26.67 -16.41
N PHE A 12 38.04 -26.15 -17.64
CA PHE A 12 39.27 -26.14 -18.46
C PHE A 12 40.36 -25.22 -17.89
N TYR A 13 39.99 -24.06 -17.32
CA TYR A 13 40.99 -23.18 -16.68
C TYR A 13 41.62 -23.79 -15.43
N THR A 14 40.83 -24.40 -14.55
CA THR A 14 41.37 -25.04 -13.34
C THR A 14 42.20 -26.28 -13.70
N LEU A 15 41.76 -27.06 -14.66
CA LEU A 15 42.51 -28.21 -15.17
C LEU A 15 43.82 -27.75 -15.80
N ALA A 16 43.83 -26.76 -16.68
CA ALA A 16 45.06 -26.25 -17.31
C ALA A 16 46.04 -25.70 -16.29
N LEU A 17 45.57 -24.98 -15.27
CA LEU A 17 46.41 -24.44 -14.20
C LEU A 17 47.02 -25.58 -13.39
N MET A 18 46.25 -26.59 -13.00
CA MET A 18 46.75 -27.74 -12.25
C MET A 18 47.77 -28.54 -13.05
N VAL A 19 47.48 -28.81 -14.34
CA VAL A 19 48.44 -29.50 -15.22
C VAL A 19 49.71 -28.68 -15.37
N PHE A 20 49.64 -27.36 -15.54
CA PHE A 20 50.81 -26.48 -15.60
C PHE A 20 51.68 -26.60 -14.33
N VAL A 21 51.07 -26.50 -13.14
CA VAL A 21 51.78 -26.62 -11.86
C VAL A 21 52.44 -27.97 -11.73
N ILE A 22 51.75 -29.07 -12.08
CA ILE A 22 52.26 -30.43 -12.00
C ILE A 22 53.46 -30.63 -12.94
N VAL A 23 53.33 -30.20 -14.20
CA VAL A 23 54.42 -30.31 -15.20
C VAL A 23 55.64 -29.50 -14.76
N THR A 24 55.42 -28.26 -14.28
CA THR A 24 56.50 -27.40 -13.79
C THR A 24 57.23 -28.02 -12.58
N ALA A 25 56.49 -28.59 -11.62
CA ALA A 25 57.05 -29.26 -10.46
C ALA A 25 57.89 -30.49 -10.85
N HIS A 26 57.40 -31.28 -11.81
CA HIS A 26 58.16 -32.48 -12.31
C HIS A 26 59.42 -32.12 -13.10
N ILE A 27 59.34 -31.02 -13.91
CA ILE A 27 60.54 -30.52 -14.62
C ILE A 27 61.57 -30.00 -13.60
N LEU A 28 61.12 -29.20 -12.59
CA LEU A 28 61.98 -28.69 -11.55
C LEU A 28 62.68 -29.84 -10.74
N MET A 29 61.87 -30.83 -10.37
CA MET A 29 62.39 -32.03 -9.70
C MET A 29 63.46 -32.74 -10.55
N TYR A 30 63.22 -32.95 -11.83
CA TYR A 30 64.13 -33.57 -12.75
C TYR A 30 65.45 -32.78 -12.90
N LEU A 31 65.39 -31.44 -12.90
CA LEU A 31 66.55 -30.55 -13.04
C LEU A 31 67.35 -30.36 -11.76
N LEU A 32 66.69 -30.38 -10.57
CA LEU A 32 67.36 -30.13 -9.27
C LEU A 32 67.95 -31.35 -8.63
N VAL A 33 67.36 -32.51 -8.79
CA VAL A 33 67.86 -33.75 -8.16
C VAL A 33 69.28 -34.10 -8.55
N PRO A 34 69.73 -33.97 -9.82
CA PRO A 34 71.14 -34.22 -10.18
C PRO A 34 72.17 -33.30 -9.49
N LYS A 35 71.72 -32.05 -9.15
CA LYS A 35 72.60 -31.03 -8.54
C LYS A 35 72.75 -31.18 -7.03
N MET A 36 71.78 -31.79 -6.37
CA MET A 36 71.86 -32.04 -4.90
C MET A 36 72.72 -33.20 -4.52
N GLY A 37 73.07 -34.09 -5.43
CA GLY A 37 73.96 -35.23 -5.18
C GLY A 37 75.44 -34.91 -5.14
N MET A 38 75.84 -33.66 -5.31
CA MET A 38 77.25 -33.25 -5.31
C MET A 38 77.62 -32.47 -4.04
N VAL A 39 77.43 -33.01 -2.87
CA VAL A 39 78.15 -32.53 -1.65
C VAL A 39 79.34 -33.41 -1.42
N PHE A 40 80.47 -32.93 -1.84
CA PHE A 40 81.70 -33.56 -1.65
C PHE A 40 82.18 -33.42 -0.19
N SER A 41 82.50 -34.57 0.43
CA SER A 41 83.39 -34.60 1.60
C SER A 41 84.67 -35.24 1.15
N PRO A 42 85.79 -34.56 1.17
CA PRO A 42 87.08 -35.17 0.80
C PRO A 42 87.51 -36.06 1.92
N SER A 43 87.67 -37.34 1.66
CA SER A 43 88.31 -38.35 2.52
C SER A 43 89.31 -39.14 1.69
N ASP A 44 90.48 -39.36 2.24
CA ASP A 44 91.74 -39.87 1.63
C ASP A 44 91.74 -41.29 1.13
N SER A 45 90.71 -41.88 0.63
CA SER A 45 90.63 -43.23 0.03
C SER A 45 89.80 -43.17 -1.29
N ASP A 46 90.48 -42.70 -2.31
CA ASP A 46 89.79 -42.12 -3.48
C ASP A 46 89.17 -43.13 -4.49
N LEU A 47 89.37 -44.38 -4.43
CA LEU A 47 88.85 -45.28 -5.49
C LEU A 47 87.57 -46.06 -5.14
N GLU A 48 87.34 -46.43 -3.86
CA GLU A 48 86.12 -47.12 -3.46
C GLU A 48 84.92 -46.15 -3.27
N VAL A 49 85.24 -44.95 -2.80
CA VAL A 49 84.19 -43.88 -2.60
C VAL A 49 83.62 -43.39 -3.92
N ILE A 50 84.49 -43.28 -4.94
CA ILE A 50 84.06 -42.84 -6.28
C ILE A 50 83.12 -43.87 -6.96
N THR A 51 83.37 -45.12 -6.80
CA THR A 51 82.53 -46.19 -7.35
C THR A 51 81.25 -46.37 -6.58
N PHE A 52 81.23 -46.08 -5.28
CA PHE A 52 79.98 -46.10 -4.46
C PHE A 52 79.12 -44.94 -4.77
N SER A 53 79.64 -43.72 -4.85
CA SER A 53 78.84 -42.48 -5.20
C SER A 53 78.27 -42.53 -6.63
N ILE A 54 79.04 -43.03 -7.60
CA ILE A 54 78.58 -43.23 -8.99
C ILE A 54 77.49 -44.31 -9.08
N ARG A 55 77.55 -45.33 -8.24
CA ARG A 55 76.56 -46.41 -8.19
C ARG A 55 75.22 -45.91 -7.56
N GLU A 56 75.29 -45.14 -6.47
CA GLU A 56 74.12 -44.54 -5.83
C GLU A 56 73.42 -43.51 -6.77
N GLU A 57 74.18 -42.65 -7.44
CA GLU A 57 73.63 -41.66 -8.38
C GLU A 57 72.87 -42.36 -9.52
N LYS A 58 73.41 -43.44 -10.08
CA LYS A 58 72.74 -44.24 -11.13
C LYS A 58 71.46 -44.88 -10.62
N VAL A 59 71.43 -45.41 -9.39
CA VAL A 59 70.28 -46.07 -8.78
C VAL A 59 69.19 -45.03 -8.50
N VAL A 60 69.54 -43.87 -7.95
CA VAL A 60 68.60 -42.75 -7.69
C VAL A 60 68.00 -42.21 -9.01
N MET A 61 68.86 -42.02 -10.04
CA MET A 61 68.42 -41.58 -11.34
C MET A 61 67.48 -42.59 -12.02
N GLN A 62 67.78 -43.90 -11.90
CA GLN A 62 66.88 -44.93 -12.41
C GLN A 62 65.54 -45.00 -11.69
N ALA A 63 65.55 -44.86 -10.34
CA ALA A 63 64.35 -44.82 -9.53
C ALA A 63 63.46 -43.61 -9.91
N ILE A 64 64.06 -42.40 -10.06
CA ILE A 64 63.39 -41.23 -10.50
C ILE A 64 62.77 -41.44 -11.89
N ARG A 65 63.51 -41.95 -12.83
CA ARG A 65 63.08 -42.23 -14.21
C ARG A 65 61.90 -43.20 -14.29
N GLN A 66 61.81 -44.17 -13.34
CA GLN A 66 60.65 -45.07 -13.23
C GLN A 66 59.45 -44.45 -12.48
N ALA A 67 59.72 -43.67 -11.42
CA ALA A 67 58.67 -43.06 -10.62
C ALA A 67 57.98 -41.86 -11.31
N LEU A 68 58.72 -41.06 -12.12
CA LEU A 68 58.20 -39.86 -12.79
C LEU A 68 56.94 -40.11 -13.65
N PRO A 69 56.88 -41.11 -14.55
CA PRO A 69 55.67 -41.30 -15.36
C PRO A 69 54.48 -41.75 -14.53
N VAL A 70 54.74 -42.58 -13.47
CA VAL A 70 53.64 -43.01 -12.59
C VAL A 70 53.11 -41.86 -11.78
N SER A 71 53.94 -41.00 -11.19
CA SER A 71 53.52 -39.82 -10.44
C SER A 71 52.80 -38.82 -11.32
N LEU A 72 53.23 -38.60 -12.57
CA LEU A 72 52.59 -37.71 -13.52
C LEU A 72 51.17 -38.18 -13.83
N ILE A 73 50.97 -39.49 -14.10
CA ILE A 73 49.66 -40.07 -14.37
C ILE A 73 48.73 -39.91 -13.13
N CYS A 74 49.21 -40.23 -11.93
CA CYS A 74 48.43 -40.03 -10.71
C CYS A 74 48.04 -38.59 -10.47
N CYS A 75 48.94 -37.62 -10.64
CA CYS A 75 48.69 -36.21 -10.53
C CYS A 75 47.67 -35.70 -11.56
N LEU A 76 47.74 -36.19 -12.82
CA LEU A 76 46.75 -35.84 -13.84
C LEU A 76 45.36 -36.36 -13.46
N LEU A 77 45.24 -37.61 -12.99
CA LEU A 77 43.94 -38.13 -12.55
C LEU A 77 43.37 -37.34 -11.37
N ILE A 78 44.20 -37.02 -10.37
CA ILE A 78 43.81 -36.17 -9.23
C ILE A 78 43.38 -34.77 -9.71
N SER A 79 44.10 -34.17 -10.67
CA SER A 79 43.80 -32.86 -11.22
C SER A 79 42.41 -32.85 -11.91
N VAL A 80 42.12 -33.86 -12.73
CA VAL A 80 40.79 -34.00 -13.37
C VAL A 80 39.70 -34.16 -12.31
N PHE A 81 39.92 -35.00 -11.30
CA PHE A 81 38.95 -35.23 -10.23
C PHE A 81 38.68 -33.95 -9.41
N CYS A 82 39.73 -33.25 -8.96
CA CYS A 82 39.60 -31.98 -8.24
C CYS A 82 38.93 -30.91 -9.07
N SER A 83 39.23 -30.81 -10.37
CA SER A 83 38.60 -29.85 -11.27
C SER A 83 37.08 -30.11 -11.44
N LEU A 84 36.71 -31.40 -11.54
CA LEU A 84 35.29 -31.79 -11.60
C LEU A 84 34.54 -31.45 -10.29
N LEU A 85 35.16 -31.74 -9.13
CA LEU A 85 34.60 -31.42 -7.81
C LEU A 85 34.40 -29.91 -7.65
N PHE A 86 35.43 -29.12 -7.95
CA PHE A 86 35.38 -27.67 -7.87
C PHE A 86 34.26 -27.10 -8.77
N SER A 87 34.16 -27.57 -10.00
CA SER A 87 33.16 -27.14 -10.95
C SER A 87 31.73 -27.47 -10.46
N LYS A 88 31.51 -28.65 -9.87
CA LYS A 88 30.23 -29.01 -9.26
C LYS A 88 29.91 -28.25 -7.99
N ALA A 89 30.88 -27.99 -7.12
CA ALA A 89 30.67 -27.38 -5.82
C ALA A 89 30.40 -25.87 -5.91
N ILE A 90 31.03 -25.19 -6.86
CA ILE A 90 30.94 -23.72 -6.94
C ILE A 90 30.15 -23.23 -8.17
N VAL A 91 30.46 -23.74 -9.34
CA VAL A 91 29.92 -23.21 -10.59
C VAL A 91 28.43 -23.58 -10.78
N ALA A 92 28.09 -24.84 -10.50
CA ALA A 92 26.71 -25.28 -10.71
C ALA A 92 25.67 -24.58 -9.81
N PRO A 93 25.94 -24.34 -8.51
CA PRO A 93 25.04 -23.50 -7.70
C PRO A 93 24.87 -22.06 -8.22
N ILE A 94 25.97 -21.42 -8.64
CA ILE A 94 25.93 -20.05 -9.19
C ILE A 94 25.09 -19.99 -10.48
N GLU A 95 25.25 -20.98 -11.37
CA GLU A 95 24.41 -21.06 -12.59
C GLU A 95 22.92 -21.22 -12.25
N ARG A 96 22.58 -21.97 -11.20
CA ARG A 96 21.18 -22.11 -10.74
C ARG A 96 20.63 -20.81 -10.19
N ILE A 97 21.38 -20.08 -9.38
CA ILE A 97 20.99 -18.75 -8.87
C ILE A 97 20.77 -17.81 -10.06
N SER A 98 21.71 -17.77 -11.03
CA SER A 98 21.58 -16.95 -12.22
C SER A 98 20.34 -17.28 -13.05
N ALA A 99 20.01 -18.55 -13.22
CA ALA A 99 18.80 -18.98 -13.92
C ALA A 99 17.52 -18.60 -13.17
N SER A 100 17.54 -18.69 -11.83
CA SER A 100 16.41 -18.26 -11.00
C SER A 100 16.21 -16.74 -11.05
N THR A 101 17.30 -15.96 -11.00
CA THR A 101 17.21 -14.49 -11.12
C THR A 101 16.70 -14.05 -12.49
N GLU A 102 17.01 -14.79 -13.57
CA GLU A 102 16.44 -14.51 -14.89
C GLU A 102 14.91 -14.70 -14.92
N ARG A 103 14.37 -15.68 -14.19
CA ARG A 103 12.92 -15.84 -14.00
C ARG A 103 12.34 -14.74 -13.12
N MET A 104 13.03 -14.35 -12.05
CA MET A 104 12.64 -13.23 -11.17
C MET A 104 12.55 -11.89 -11.93
N MET A 105 13.48 -11.64 -12.88
CA MET A 105 13.42 -10.45 -13.75
C MET A 105 12.16 -10.39 -14.63
N LYS A 106 11.55 -11.55 -14.91
CA LYS A 106 10.26 -11.63 -15.62
C LYS A 106 9.05 -11.57 -14.70
N LEU A 107 9.26 -11.24 -13.41
CA LEU A 107 8.25 -11.21 -12.36
C LEU A 107 7.49 -12.53 -12.18
N ASP A 108 8.15 -13.67 -12.44
CA ASP A 108 7.57 -14.99 -12.15
C ASP A 108 7.46 -15.18 -10.63
N ARG A 109 6.24 -15.06 -10.10
CA ARG A 109 5.96 -15.18 -8.65
C ARG A 109 6.37 -16.52 -8.05
N SER A 110 6.54 -17.55 -8.88
CA SER A 110 6.99 -18.88 -8.45
C SER A 110 8.51 -19.03 -8.44
N ALA A 111 9.26 -18.03 -8.93
CA ALA A 111 10.71 -18.10 -9.02
C ALA A 111 11.33 -17.99 -7.63
N ALA A 112 12.19 -18.99 -7.31
CA ALA A 112 12.99 -18.98 -6.09
C ALA A 112 14.36 -19.57 -6.38
N CYS A 113 15.39 -19.07 -5.72
CA CYS A 113 16.72 -19.69 -5.72
C CYS A 113 16.72 -20.89 -4.76
N PRO A 114 17.08 -22.09 -5.22
CA PRO A 114 17.13 -23.26 -4.35
C PRO A 114 18.29 -23.11 -3.36
N ILE A 115 17.99 -23.21 -2.06
CA ILE A 115 18.99 -23.15 -0.99
C ILE A 115 19.45 -24.58 -0.67
N HIS A 116 20.63 -25.00 -1.19
CA HIS A 116 21.17 -26.35 -1.03
C HIS A 116 22.48 -26.36 -0.24
N SER A 117 23.08 -25.21 0.00
CA SER A 117 24.32 -25.04 0.70
C SER A 117 24.15 -24.25 2.00
N ARG A 118 25.02 -24.48 2.98
CA ARG A 118 25.10 -23.73 4.25
C ARG A 118 26.28 -22.76 4.30
N ASP A 119 26.91 -22.53 3.16
CA ASP A 119 28.01 -21.62 2.95
C ASP A 119 27.53 -20.23 2.41
N GLU A 120 28.46 -19.40 1.97
CA GLU A 120 28.23 -18.07 1.42
C GLU A 120 27.34 -18.11 0.17
N ILE A 121 27.33 -19.21 -0.59
CA ILE A 121 26.45 -19.38 -1.76
C ILE A 121 25.02 -19.63 -1.32
N GLY A 122 24.80 -20.39 -0.25
CA GLY A 122 23.47 -20.56 0.35
C GLY A 122 22.93 -19.26 0.92
N LEU A 123 23.78 -18.48 1.61
CA LEU A 123 23.42 -17.15 2.10
C LEU A 123 23.06 -16.19 0.96
N LEU A 124 23.84 -16.21 -0.13
CA LEU A 124 23.53 -15.41 -1.33
C LEU A 124 22.15 -15.79 -1.92
N ALA A 125 21.86 -17.08 -2.05
CA ALA A 125 20.58 -17.55 -2.54
C ALA A 125 19.41 -17.08 -1.65
N GLN A 126 19.59 -17.11 -0.34
CA GLN A 126 18.61 -16.62 0.63
C GLN A 126 18.41 -15.11 0.49
N ASN A 127 19.48 -14.33 0.47
CA ASN A 127 19.39 -12.87 0.32
C ASN A 127 18.67 -12.47 -0.98
N VAL A 128 18.93 -13.20 -2.09
CA VAL A 128 18.23 -12.98 -3.36
C VAL A 128 16.74 -13.30 -3.25
N ASN A 129 16.37 -14.39 -2.56
CA ASN A 129 14.97 -14.74 -2.32
C ASN A 129 14.27 -13.69 -1.47
N ASP A 130 14.90 -13.23 -0.39
CA ASP A 130 14.34 -12.21 0.52
C ASP A 130 14.14 -10.87 -0.21
N LEU A 131 15.13 -10.47 -1.03
CA LEU A 131 15.04 -9.27 -1.86
C LEU A 131 13.90 -9.37 -2.87
N TYR A 132 13.74 -10.53 -3.51
CA TYR A 132 12.66 -10.76 -4.46
C TYR A 132 11.28 -10.77 -3.80
N SER A 133 11.17 -11.40 -2.62
CA SER A 133 9.94 -11.38 -1.82
C SER A 133 9.53 -9.95 -1.44
N ASN A 134 10.49 -9.14 -0.96
CA ASN A 134 10.25 -7.73 -0.65
C ASN A 134 9.85 -6.92 -1.89
N LEU A 135 10.44 -7.20 -3.05
CA LEU A 135 10.07 -6.58 -4.31
C LEU A 135 8.62 -6.89 -4.69
N LEU A 136 8.22 -8.16 -4.61
CA LEU A 136 6.84 -8.56 -4.93
C LEU A 136 5.82 -7.93 -3.98
N SER A 137 6.10 -7.89 -2.67
CA SER A 137 5.22 -7.23 -1.71
C SER A 137 5.11 -5.73 -1.95
N THR A 138 6.21 -5.07 -2.36
CA THR A 138 6.21 -3.64 -2.72
C THR A 138 5.37 -3.38 -3.97
N ILE A 139 5.48 -4.24 -4.99
CA ILE A 139 4.66 -4.13 -6.21
C ILE A 139 3.18 -4.28 -5.87
N GLU A 140 2.82 -5.28 -5.06
CA GLU A 140 1.43 -5.50 -4.66
C GLU A 140 0.86 -4.31 -3.88
N HIS A 141 1.64 -3.75 -2.96
CA HIS A 141 1.25 -2.53 -2.24
C HIS A 141 1.06 -1.33 -3.18
N LEU A 142 1.97 -1.15 -4.15
CA LEU A 142 1.85 -0.06 -5.14
C LEU A 142 0.63 -0.25 -6.07
N GLU A 143 0.31 -1.48 -6.45
CA GLU A 143 -0.91 -1.79 -7.23
C GLU A 143 -2.16 -1.43 -6.43
N GLN A 144 -2.23 -1.81 -5.15
CA GLN A 144 -3.35 -1.46 -4.26
C GLN A 144 -3.49 0.06 -4.08
N GLU A 145 -2.39 0.78 -3.86
CA GLU A 145 -2.41 2.24 -3.74
C GLU A 145 -2.82 2.93 -5.05
N LYS A 146 -2.36 2.42 -6.19
CA LYS A 146 -2.79 2.91 -7.51
C LYS A 146 -4.29 2.73 -7.73
N ASP A 147 -4.84 1.57 -7.38
CA ASP A 147 -6.27 1.30 -7.52
C ASP A 147 -7.08 2.21 -6.60
N ARG A 148 -6.64 2.40 -5.36
CA ARG A 148 -7.24 3.34 -4.41
C ARG A 148 -7.23 4.78 -4.93
N VAL A 149 -6.11 5.26 -5.47
CA VAL A 149 -6.02 6.60 -6.07
C VAL A 149 -6.96 6.73 -7.27
N SER A 150 -7.03 5.69 -8.12
CA SER A 150 -7.92 5.69 -9.28
C SER A 150 -9.41 5.74 -8.88
N GLU A 151 -9.79 5.03 -7.81
CA GLU A 151 -11.15 5.10 -7.26
C GLU A 151 -11.48 6.49 -6.70
N MET A 152 -10.53 7.09 -5.96
CA MET A 152 -10.71 8.47 -5.45
C MET A 152 -10.83 9.49 -6.58
N GLU A 153 -10.04 9.36 -7.66
CA GLU A 153 -10.15 10.24 -8.81
C GLU A 153 -11.51 10.11 -9.52
N ARG A 154 -12.01 8.88 -9.69
CA ARG A 154 -13.34 8.64 -10.26
C ARG A 154 -14.44 9.26 -9.40
N ALA A 155 -14.41 9.01 -8.10
CA ALA A 155 -15.38 9.59 -7.17
C ALA A 155 -15.37 11.13 -7.23
N LYS A 156 -14.17 11.74 -7.33
CA LYS A 156 -14.02 13.20 -7.49
C LYS A 156 -14.63 13.71 -8.80
N VAL A 157 -14.42 13.02 -9.91
CA VAL A 157 -14.99 13.39 -11.22
C VAL A 157 -16.51 13.26 -11.18
N ASP A 158 -17.05 12.20 -10.61
CA ASP A 158 -18.49 11.97 -10.50
C ASP A 158 -19.14 13.00 -9.58
N PHE A 159 -18.50 13.34 -8.46
CA PHE A 159 -18.92 14.44 -7.59
C PHE A 159 -18.98 15.78 -8.33
N LEU A 160 -17.94 16.16 -9.08
CA LEU A 160 -17.90 17.42 -9.83
C LEU A 160 -18.94 17.45 -10.95
N ARG A 161 -19.21 16.30 -11.60
CA ARG A 161 -20.26 16.17 -12.61
C ARG A 161 -21.63 16.39 -11.98
N ALA A 162 -21.92 15.74 -10.86
CA ALA A 162 -23.16 15.89 -10.13
C ALA A 162 -23.34 17.35 -9.64
N ALA A 163 -22.29 17.95 -9.06
CA ALA A 163 -22.28 19.35 -8.64
C ALA A 163 -22.59 20.31 -9.80
N SER A 164 -21.98 20.10 -10.95
CA SER A 164 -22.23 20.93 -12.14
C SER A 164 -23.67 20.82 -12.63
N HIS A 165 -24.27 19.63 -12.56
CA HIS A 165 -25.66 19.40 -12.94
C HIS A 165 -26.62 20.11 -11.98
N GLU A 166 -26.39 19.96 -10.66
CA GLU A 166 -27.25 20.57 -9.63
C GLU A 166 -27.13 22.09 -9.54
N LEU A 167 -25.98 22.66 -9.91
CA LEU A 167 -25.79 24.10 -10.04
C LEU A 167 -26.47 24.67 -11.31
N LYS A 168 -26.41 23.91 -12.42
CA LYS A 168 -27.00 24.38 -13.70
C LYS A 168 -28.51 24.59 -13.63
N THR A 169 -29.23 23.73 -12.93
CA THR A 169 -30.69 23.77 -12.83
C THR A 169 -31.21 25.09 -12.21
N PRO A 170 -30.79 25.50 -10.99
CA PRO A 170 -31.23 26.76 -10.40
C PRO A 170 -30.72 28.00 -11.16
N VAL A 171 -29.51 27.94 -11.74
CA VAL A 171 -29.01 29.04 -12.61
C VAL A 171 -29.89 29.22 -13.83
N THR A 172 -30.30 28.14 -14.50
CA THR A 172 -31.20 28.21 -15.66
C THR A 172 -32.56 28.73 -15.26
N ALA A 173 -33.11 28.30 -14.12
CA ALA A 173 -34.40 28.79 -13.62
C ALA A 173 -34.35 30.28 -13.27
N LEU A 174 -33.28 30.72 -12.55
CA LEU A 174 -33.06 32.12 -12.22
C LEU A 174 -32.97 32.99 -13.47
N ASN A 175 -32.19 32.55 -14.48
CA ASN A 175 -32.04 33.27 -15.74
C ASN A 175 -33.38 33.40 -16.47
N ALA A 176 -34.19 32.34 -16.51
CA ALA A 176 -35.51 32.36 -17.14
C ALA A 176 -36.49 33.34 -16.43
N ILE A 177 -36.44 33.38 -15.08
CA ILE A 177 -37.27 34.36 -14.31
C ILE A 177 -36.82 35.78 -14.65
N LEU A 178 -35.51 36.05 -14.62
CA LEU A 178 -34.97 37.39 -14.92
C LEU A 178 -35.23 37.81 -16.36
N GLU A 179 -35.09 36.93 -17.34
CA GLU A 179 -35.43 37.23 -18.74
C GLU A 179 -36.92 37.57 -18.90
N ASN A 180 -37.83 36.80 -18.29
CA ASN A 180 -39.27 37.07 -18.33
C ASN A 180 -39.61 38.38 -17.61
N MET A 181 -38.92 38.74 -16.53
CA MET A 181 -39.06 40.04 -15.85
C MET A 181 -38.60 41.19 -16.76
N ILE A 182 -37.44 41.05 -17.42
CA ILE A 182 -36.92 42.06 -18.36
C ILE A 182 -37.88 42.30 -19.53
N LEU A 183 -38.48 41.22 -20.05
CA LEU A 183 -39.44 41.28 -21.16
C LEU A 183 -40.85 41.71 -20.73
N GLY A 184 -41.11 41.80 -19.42
CA GLY A 184 -42.43 42.17 -18.91
C GLY A 184 -43.52 41.15 -19.24
N VAL A 185 -43.23 39.85 -19.28
CA VAL A 185 -44.14 38.80 -19.73
C VAL A 185 -45.00 38.28 -18.58
N GLY A 186 -46.32 38.37 -18.71
CA GLY A 186 -47.33 37.76 -17.83
C GLY A 186 -47.15 38.10 -16.35
N LYS A 187 -47.12 37.11 -15.48
CA LYS A 187 -46.99 37.27 -14.01
C LYS A 187 -45.63 37.86 -13.56
N TYR A 188 -44.60 37.80 -14.39
CA TYR A 188 -43.25 38.29 -14.06
C TYR A 188 -43.16 39.84 -14.12
N GLN A 189 -44.23 40.57 -14.42
CA GLN A 189 -44.32 42.02 -14.29
C GLN A 189 -44.34 42.47 -12.83
N ASP A 190 -44.74 41.60 -11.90
CA ASP A 190 -44.69 41.87 -10.47
C ASP A 190 -43.30 41.63 -9.88
N TYR A 191 -42.45 42.64 -10.01
CA TYR A 191 -41.05 42.57 -9.50
C TYR A 191 -41.01 42.40 -7.98
N THR A 192 -42.04 42.87 -7.23
CA THR A 192 -42.09 42.77 -5.78
C THR A 192 -42.26 41.32 -5.31
N ALA A 193 -42.96 40.52 -6.10
CA ALA A 193 -43.14 39.10 -5.85
C ALA A 193 -41.92 38.24 -6.28
N TYR A 194 -41.28 38.54 -7.43
CA TYR A 194 -40.24 37.67 -8.01
C TYR A 194 -38.83 38.06 -7.63
N LEU A 195 -38.51 39.30 -7.24
CA LEU A 195 -37.19 39.67 -6.75
C LEU A 195 -36.77 38.91 -5.45
N PRO A 196 -37.68 38.75 -4.44
CA PRO A 196 -37.38 37.90 -3.29
C PRO A 196 -37.10 36.44 -3.67
N GLU A 197 -37.86 35.86 -4.62
CA GLU A 197 -37.65 34.50 -5.14
C GLU A 197 -36.28 34.37 -5.82
N CYS A 198 -35.88 35.35 -6.63
CA CYS A 198 -34.55 35.40 -7.23
C CYS A 198 -33.45 35.50 -6.17
N LYS A 199 -33.64 36.32 -5.13
CA LYS A 199 -32.70 36.46 -4.03
C LYS A 199 -32.50 35.12 -3.28
N GLU A 200 -33.60 34.45 -2.95
CA GLU A 200 -33.55 33.13 -2.29
C GLU A 200 -32.80 32.10 -3.14
N MET A 201 -33.02 32.08 -4.48
CA MET A 201 -32.23 31.22 -5.38
C MET A 201 -30.73 31.52 -5.36
N VAL A 202 -30.35 32.81 -5.32
CA VAL A 202 -28.93 33.22 -5.23
C VAL A 202 -28.33 32.79 -3.89
N GLU A 203 -29.05 32.98 -2.78
CA GLU A 203 -28.60 32.56 -1.45
C GLU A 203 -28.42 31.03 -1.39
N ARG A 204 -29.34 30.27 -1.95
CA ARG A 204 -29.24 28.81 -2.07
C ARG A 204 -28.07 28.38 -2.94
N LEU A 205 -27.82 29.01 -4.08
CA LEU A 205 -26.66 28.77 -4.93
C LEU A 205 -25.35 29.06 -4.19
N SER A 206 -25.29 30.16 -3.46
CA SER A 206 -24.12 30.51 -2.63
C SER A 206 -23.84 29.45 -1.57
N GLY A 207 -24.88 28.94 -0.90
CA GLY A 207 -24.78 27.83 0.04
C GLY A 207 -24.24 26.55 -0.61
N MET A 208 -24.77 26.15 -1.78
CA MET A 208 -24.27 24.98 -2.51
C MET A 208 -22.80 25.11 -2.90
N ILE A 209 -22.38 26.28 -3.41
CA ILE A 209 -20.98 26.53 -3.78
C ILE A 209 -20.10 26.40 -2.54
N HIS A 210 -20.53 26.95 -1.41
CA HIS A 210 -19.77 26.84 -0.16
C HIS A 210 -19.62 25.38 0.29
N GLU A 211 -20.70 24.60 0.27
CA GLU A 211 -20.67 23.17 0.61
C GLU A 211 -19.77 22.36 -0.34
N ILE A 212 -19.81 22.64 -1.66
CA ILE A 212 -18.94 21.99 -2.65
C ILE A 212 -17.48 22.30 -2.38
N LEU A 213 -17.13 23.57 -2.08
CA LEU A 213 -15.77 23.98 -1.76
C LEU A 213 -15.27 23.35 -0.46
N GLU A 214 -16.09 23.32 0.58
CA GLU A 214 -15.78 22.66 1.84
C GLU A 214 -15.55 21.16 1.65
N THR A 215 -16.43 20.50 0.91
CA THR A 215 -16.31 19.08 0.59
C THR A 215 -15.01 18.76 -0.19
N SER A 216 -14.64 19.64 -1.13
CA SER A 216 -13.38 19.49 -1.89
C SER A 216 -12.13 19.60 -1.01
N LYS A 217 -12.20 20.30 0.13
CA LYS A 217 -11.07 20.44 1.07
C LYS A 217 -10.95 19.26 2.05
N LEU A 218 -12.00 18.46 2.24
CA LEU A 218 -12.03 17.37 3.22
C LEU A 218 -10.93 16.31 2.99
N ASN A 219 -10.46 16.14 1.76
CA ASN A 219 -9.41 15.20 1.39
C ASN A 219 -7.97 15.72 1.63
N VAL A 220 -7.79 16.97 2.08
CA VAL A 220 -6.48 17.64 2.13
C VAL A 220 -5.96 17.81 3.57
N THR A 221 -6.82 17.84 4.58
CA THR A 221 -6.42 18.10 5.96
C THR A 221 -6.61 16.86 6.84
N VAL A 222 -5.56 16.07 7.00
CA VAL A 222 -5.48 15.05 8.06
C VAL A 222 -5.18 15.76 9.37
N GLU A 223 -6.23 16.16 10.10
CA GLU A 223 -6.06 16.61 11.48
C GLU A 223 -5.61 15.41 12.34
N SER A 224 -4.55 15.62 13.13
CA SER A 224 -4.05 14.56 14.03
C SER A 224 -5.09 14.28 15.12
N PRO A 225 -5.41 12.99 15.40
CA PRO A 225 -6.30 12.63 16.51
C PRO A 225 -5.81 13.16 17.83
N LYS A 226 -6.71 13.72 18.65
CA LYS A 226 -6.44 14.24 19.99
C LYS A 226 -7.39 13.62 21.01
N PRO A 227 -6.94 13.36 22.25
CA PRO A 227 -7.84 12.95 23.32
C PRO A 227 -8.76 14.13 23.69
N ILE A 228 -10.06 13.87 23.68
CA ILE A 228 -11.08 14.89 24.00
C ILE A 228 -12.20 14.25 24.82
N ASP A 229 -12.87 15.04 25.66
CA ASP A 229 -14.12 14.66 26.29
C ASP A 229 -15.25 14.84 25.28
N ILE A 230 -15.82 13.69 24.83
CA ILE A 230 -16.88 13.69 23.84
C ILE A 230 -18.19 14.28 24.39
N ALA A 231 -18.46 14.16 25.69
CA ALA A 231 -19.67 14.71 26.31
C ALA A 231 -19.67 16.24 26.24
N GLU A 232 -18.54 16.88 26.57
CA GLU A 232 -18.38 18.32 26.42
C GLU A 232 -18.52 18.78 24.97
N LEU A 233 -17.90 18.05 24.03
CA LEU A 233 -17.99 18.36 22.61
C LEU A 233 -19.42 18.26 22.10
N LEU A 234 -20.13 17.15 22.38
CA LEU A 234 -21.49 16.93 21.95
C LEU A 234 -22.47 17.95 22.54
N THR A 235 -22.30 18.30 23.80
CA THR A 235 -23.12 19.35 24.45
C THR A 235 -23.01 20.65 23.66
N LYS A 236 -21.80 21.11 23.35
CA LYS A 236 -21.57 22.33 22.56
C LYS A 236 -22.12 22.23 21.13
N LEU A 237 -21.98 21.07 20.49
CA LEU A 237 -22.49 20.84 19.14
C LEU A 237 -24.02 20.80 19.09
N CYS A 238 -24.69 20.30 20.12
CA CYS A 238 -26.14 20.20 20.17
C CYS A 238 -26.84 21.52 20.48
N GLU A 239 -26.21 22.47 21.18
CA GLU A 239 -26.82 23.76 21.57
C GLU A 239 -27.53 24.50 20.43
N PRO A 240 -26.94 24.74 19.23
CA PRO A 240 -27.61 25.43 18.15
C PRO A 240 -28.84 24.68 17.65
N TYR A 241 -28.75 23.33 17.61
CA TYR A 241 -29.83 22.49 17.12
C TYR A 241 -30.99 22.37 18.12
N GLN A 242 -30.73 22.45 19.41
CA GLN A 242 -31.78 22.57 20.46
C GLN A 242 -32.59 23.84 20.29
N LEU A 243 -31.94 24.97 19.98
CA LEU A 243 -32.61 26.22 19.71
C LEU A 243 -33.51 26.13 18.47
N ILE A 244 -33.01 25.56 17.38
CA ILE A 244 -33.78 25.37 16.15
C ILE A 244 -34.94 24.40 16.40
N ALA A 245 -34.69 23.28 17.11
CA ALA A 245 -35.72 22.29 17.45
C ALA A 245 -36.86 22.96 18.29
N THR A 246 -36.50 23.79 19.26
CA THR A 246 -37.48 24.55 20.07
C THR A 246 -38.33 25.49 19.21
N ALA A 247 -37.72 26.21 18.28
CA ALA A 247 -38.45 27.10 17.35
C ALA A 247 -39.40 26.33 16.44
N HIS A 248 -39.15 25.08 16.12
CA HIS A 248 -39.98 24.19 15.32
C HIS A 248 -40.90 23.27 16.13
N GLU A 249 -41.05 23.51 17.43
CA GLU A 249 -41.84 22.66 18.38
C GLU A 249 -41.41 21.21 18.39
N ILE A 250 -40.10 20.91 18.18
CA ILE A 250 -39.52 19.58 18.22
C ILE A 250 -38.94 19.32 19.62
N LEU A 251 -39.23 18.16 20.21
CA LEU A 251 -38.64 17.74 21.50
C LEU A 251 -37.20 17.25 21.26
N PHE A 252 -36.20 17.96 21.79
CA PHE A 252 -34.82 17.58 21.71
C PHE A 252 -34.34 17.03 23.05
N THR A 253 -33.87 15.75 23.09
CA THR A 253 -33.35 15.09 24.30
C THR A 253 -31.86 14.82 24.13
N LEU A 254 -31.09 15.08 25.18
CA LEU A 254 -29.65 14.86 25.23
C LEU A 254 -29.32 14.08 26.52
N ASP A 255 -28.83 12.85 26.35
CA ASP A 255 -28.45 11.95 27.45
C ASP A 255 -27.01 11.48 27.25
N LEU A 256 -26.07 12.13 27.93
CA LEU A 256 -24.64 11.91 27.80
C LEU A 256 -24.05 11.53 29.16
N PRO A 257 -22.99 10.67 29.21
CA PRO A 257 -22.26 10.40 30.44
C PRO A 257 -21.54 11.67 30.95
N GLU A 258 -21.20 11.72 32.23
CA GLU A 258 -20.51 12.87 32.82
C GLU A 258 -19.14 13.11 32.16
N GLN A 259 -18.41 12.06 31.81
CA GLN A 259 -17.13 12.12 31.11
C GLN A 259 -16.95 10.88 30.22
N PHE A 260 -16.48 11.08 29.00
CA PHE A 260 -16.10 9.99 28.08
C PHE A 260 -15.02 10.45 27.12
N THR A 261 -13.77 10.05 27.39
CA THR A 261 -12.62 10.45 26.58
C THR A 261 -12.43 9.55 25.38
N VAL A 262 -12.29 10.15 24.17
CA VAL A 262 -11.97 9.47 22.91
C VAL A 262 -10.83 10.19 22.21
N THR A 263 -10.08 9.46 21.38
CA THR A 263 -8.99 10.04 20.57
C THR A 263 -9.43 10.09 19.10
N ILE A 264 -9.81 11.29 18.65
CA ILE A 264 -10.36 11.53 17.32
C ILE A 264 -9.87 12.85 16.72
N PRO A 265 -9.92 13.04 15.39
CA PRO A 265 -9.78 14.34 14.73
C PRO A 265 -11.04 15.19 15.03
N VAL A 266 -10.89 16.24 15.83
CA VAL A 266 -12.02 17.01 16.39
C VAL A 266 -12.82 17.74 15.31
N GLY A 267 -12.14 18.43 14.39
CA GLY A 267 -12.79 19.20 13.32
C GLY A 267 -13.64 18.35 12.39
N PRO A 268 -13.07 17.31 11.76
CA PRO A 268 -13.82 16.39 10.90
C PRO A 268 -14.97 15.70 11.62
N PHE A 269 -14.76 15.24 12.85
CA PHE A 269 -15.80 14.60 13.65
C PHE A 269 -16.95 15.55 13.98
N SER A 270 -16.65 16.75 14.42
CA SER A 270 -17.65 17.80 14.70
C SER A 270 -18.48 18.12 13.47
N LYS A 271 -17.85 18.21 12.30
CA LYS A 271 -18.54 18.48 11.03
C LYS A 271 -19.50 17.34 10.66
N ALA A 272 -19.07 16.08 10.84
CA ALA A 272 -19.91 14.90 10.60
C ALA A 272 -21.14 14.91 11.52
N VAL A 273 -20.94 15.07 12.82
CA VAL A 273 -22.03 15.13 13.81
C VAL A 273 -22.98 16.30 13.54
N SER A 274 -22.47 17.47 13.20
CA SER A 274 -23.27 18.64 12.85
C SER A 274 -24.18 18.38 11.64
N ASN A 275 -23.68 17.70 10.61
CA ASN A 275 -24.51 17.33 9.46
C ASN A 275 -25.62 16.32 9.82
N ILE A 276 -25.32 15.37 10.72
CA ILE A 276 -26.33 14.41 11.19
C ILE A 276 -27.40 15.13 12.01
N LEU A 277 -27.01 16.02 12.93
CA LEU A 277 -27.93 16.82 13.75
C LEU A 277 -28.80 17.76 12.90
N ALA A 278 -28.21 18.42 11.90
CA ALA A 278 -28.92 19.24 10.95
C ALA A 278 -30.02 18.45 10.22
N ASN A 279 -29.67 17.28 9.71
CA ASN A 279 -30.64 16.38 9.07
C ASN A 279 -31.71 15.90 10.05
N ALA A 280 -31.32 15.47 11.26
CA ALA A 280 -32.28 15.02 12.26
C ALA A 280 -33.34 16.07 12.58
N VAL A 281 -32.92 17.33 12.81
CA VAL A 281 -33.84 18.42 13.10
C VAL A 281 -34.67 18.81 11.86
N ALA A 282 -34.06 18.90 10.66
CA ALA A 282 -34.75 19.31 9.44
C ALA A 282 -35.85 18.34 8.98
N TYR A 283 -35.67 17.02 9.24
CA TYR A 283 -36.63 16.00 8.83
C TYR A 283 -37.58 15.55 9.94
N THR A 284 -37.50 16.14 11.16
CA THR A 284 -38.43 15.88 12.25
C THR A 284 -39.57 16.87 12.22
N ARG A 285 -40.80 16.39 12.33
CA ARG A 285 -42.00 17.27 12.36
C ARG A 285 -42.24 17.82 13.76
N ALA A 286 -42.98 18.89 13.85
CA ALA A 286 -43.42 19.47 15.14
C ALA A 286 -44.05 18.42 16.07
N ARG A 287 -43.79 18.52 17.35
CA ARG A 287 -44.22 17.60 18.43
C ARG A 287 -43.65 16.18 18.33
N LYS A 288 -42.58 15.99 17.55
CA LYS A 288 -41.81 14.75 17.44
C LYS A 288 -40.46 14.93 18.11
N THR A 289 -39.75 13.84 18.29
CA THR A 289 -38.53 13.80 19.12
C THR A 289 -37.27 13.62 18.27
N VAL A 290 -36.21 14.36 18.63
CA VAL A 290 -34.81 14.06 18.27
C VAL A 290 -34.09 13.69 19.56
N SER A 291 -33.46 12.52 19.59
CA SER A 291 -32.74 12.01 20.74
C SER A 291 -31.26 11.82 20.41
N VAL A 292 -30.37 12.32 21.27
CA VAL A 292 -28.92 12.15 21.19
C VAL A 292 -28.46 11.52 22.49
N TYR A 293 -27.84 10.34 22.41
CA TYR A 293 -27.37 9.66 23.60
C TYR A 293 -26.18 8.73 23.35
N MET A 294 -25.51 8.35 24.43
CA MET A 294 -24.43 7.36 24.39
C MET A 294 -24.91 6.00 24.89
N ASP A 295 -24.70 4.95 24.09
CA ASP A 295 -24.89 3.55 24.49
C ASP A 295 -23.53 2.84 24.52
N GLY A 296 -22.89 2.84 25.67
CA GLY A 296 -21.52 2.40 25.84
C GLY A 296 -20.54 3.25 25.01
N ARG A 297 -19.92 2.65 23.99
CA ARG A 297 -19.03 3.37 23.05
C ARG A 297 -19.74 3.78 21.74
N ARG A 298 -21.05 3.77 21.71
CA ARG A 298 -21.82 4.16 20.54
C ARG A 298 -22.50 5.50 20.78
N LEU A 299 -22.24 6.48 19.94
CA LEU A 299 -23.04 7.68 19.83
C LEU A 299 -24.25 7.38 18.96
N VAL A 300 -25.43 7.58 19.49
CA VAL A 300 -26.71 7.33 18.83
C VAL A 300 -27.45 8.64 18.65
N ILE A 301 -27.91 8.92 17.43
CA ILE A 301 -28.73 10.06 17.08
C ILE A 301 -29.98 9.51 16.39
N GLU A 302 -31.12 9.70 17.04
CA GLU A 302 -32.42 9.24 16.57
C GLU A 302 -33.33 10.41 16.26
N ASN A 303 -34.15 10.27 15.24
CA ASN A 303 -35.16 11.26 14.94
C ASN A 303 -36.48 10.60 14.48
N GLU A 304 -37.58 11.03 15.04
CA GLU A 304 -38.92 10.60 14.64
C GLU A 304 -39.35 11.25 13.31
N CYS A 305 -39.40 10.42 12.29
CA CYS A 305 -39.81 10.84 10.95
C CYS A 305 -40.48 9.69 10.18
N GLU A 306 -40.88 9.90 8.95
CA GLU A 306 -41.23 8.79 8.06
C GLU A 306 -39.97 7.96 7.73
N PRO A 307 -39.97 6.66 8.06
CA PRO A 307 -38.80 5.82 7.83
C PRO A 307 -38.46 5.68 6.35
N ILE A 308 -37.20 5.77 6.02
CA ILE A 308 -36.71 5.60 4.66
C ILE A 308 -36.58 4.09 4.37
N PRO A 309 -37.07 3.59 3.22
CA PRO A 309 -36.94 2.20 2.85
C PRO A 309 -35.47 1.75 2.76
N ASP A 310 -35.16 0.53 3.23
CA ASP A 310 -33.80 -0.04 3.21
C ASP A 310 -33.13 -0.01 1.84
N ALA A 311 -33.93 -0.14 0.77
CA ALA A 311 -33.44 -0.10 -0.61
C ALA A 311 -32.86 1.28 -1.01
N GLU A 312 -33.30 2.36 -0.35
CA GLU A 312 -32.86 3.72 -0.64
C GLU A 312 -31.74 4.21 0.27
N ILE A 313 -31.51 3.57 1.42
CA ILE A 313 -30.52 4.02 2.42
C ILE A 313 -29.12 4.19 1.81
N ARG A 314 -28.67 3.24 1.00
CA ARG A 314 -27.34 3.34 0.36
C ARG A 314 -27.22 4.55 -0.55
N ARG A 315 -28.28 4.90 -1.24
CA ARG A 315 -28.30 6.02 -2.17
C ARG A 315 -28.29 7.39 -1.48
N LEU A 316 -28.70 7.44 -0.20
CA LEU A 316 -28.66 8.69 0.58
C LEU A 316 -27.24 9.21 0.81
N PHE A 317 -26.24 8.33 0.67
CA PHE A 317 -24.83 8.70 0.75
C PHE A 317 -24.21 9.08 -0.60
N GLU A 318 -24.99 8.99 -1.72
CA GLU A 318 -24.57 9.52 -3.01
C GLU A 318 -24.69 11.06 -2.99
N PRO A 319 -23.73 11.79 -3.57
CA PRO A 319 -23.78 13.25 -3.57
C PRO A 319 -25.01 13.76 -4.31
N PHE A 320 -25.70 14.76 -3.72
CA PHE A 320 -26.89 15.41 -4.24
C PHE A 320 -28.15 14.52 -4.35
N TYR A 321 -28.07 13.26 -3.92
CA TYR A 321 -29.23 12.39 -3.93
C TYR A 321 -30.27 12.82 -2.87
N ARG A 322 -31.53 12.87 -3.28
CA ARG A 322 -32.68 13.10 -2.40
C ARG A 322 -33.83 12.19 -2.85
N PRO A 323 -34.48 11.46 -1.92
CA PRO A 323 -35.68 10.71 -2.24
C PRO A 323 -36.82 11.65 -2.75
N ASP A 324 -37.70 11.16 -3.63
CA ASP A 324 -38.73 11.97 -4.27
C ASP A 324 -39.70 12.62 -3.28
N PHE A 325 -39.99 11.95 -2.16
CA PHE A 325 -40.85 12.47 -1.09
C PHE A 325 -40.21 13.60 -0.27
N SER A 326 -38.89 13.81 -0.34
CA SER A 326 -38.16 14.88 0.36
C SER A 326 -37.86 16.09 -0.53
N ARG A 327 -38.30 16.08 -1.79
CA ARG A 327 -38.08 17.15 -2.76
C ARG A 327 -38.99 18.40 -2.55
N SER A 328 -39.88 18.41 -1.53
CA SER A 328 -40.67 19.58 -1.19
C SER A 328 -39.75 20.78 -0.88
N ARG A 329 -40.09 21.96 -1.40
CA ARG A 329 -39.28 23.19 -1.37
C ARG A 329 -38.91 23.69 0.03
N ASP A 330 -39.65 23.25 1.08
CA ASP A 330 -39.52 23.74 2.45
C ASP A 330 -38.40 23.07 3.27
N SER A 331 -37.84 21.95 2.83
CA SER A 331 -36.76 21.24 3.54
C SER A 331 -35.39 21.48 2.95
N GLY A 332 -34.94 22.67 2.88
CA GLY A 332 -33.75 23.33 2.32
C GLY A 332 -32.38 22.63 2.17
N GLY A 333 -32.24 21.33 2.24
CA GLY A 333 -30.94 20.62 2.11
C GLY A 333 -30.52 20.33 0.66
N ASN A 334 -29.24 20.48 0.35
CA ASN A 334 -28.67 20.30 -0.99
C ASN A 334 -28.31 18.83 -1.32
N GLY A 335 -28.60 17.85 -0.43
CA GLY A 335 -28.25 16.44 -0.63
C GLY A 335 -26.77 16.10 -0.47
N LEU A 336 -25.97 16.98 0.15
CA LEU A 336 -24.55 16.77 0.42
C LEU A 336 -24.28 16.33 1.87
N GLY A 337 -25.19 16.56 2.81
CA GLY A 337 -24.95 16.34 4.24
C GLY A 337 -24.52 14.92 4.58
N LEU A 338 -25.24 13.89 4.13
CA LEU A 338 -24.90 12.50 4.39
C LEU A 338 -23.68 12.02 3.59
N TYR A 339 -23.46 12.52 2.39
CA TYR A 339 -22.23 12.28 1.63
C TYR A 339 -21.00 12.82 2.38
N ILE A 340 -21.07 14.00 2.98
CA ILE A 340 -20.02 14.57 3.84
C ILE A 340 -19.79 13.70 5.08
N VAL A 341 -20.85 13.21 5.71
CA VAL A 341 -20.76 12.31 6.86
C VAL A 341 -20.03 11.02 6.50
N ASP A 342 -20.41 10.36 5.40
CA ASP A 342 -19.76 9.14 4.92
C ASP A 342 -18.27 9.38 4.63
N THR A 343 -17.96 10.43 3.86
CA THR A 343 -16.59 10.80 3.50
C THR A 343 -15.73 11.02 4.75
N LEU A 344 -16.22 11.75 5.74
CA LEU A 344 -15.48 12.05 6.96
C LEU A 344 -15.31 10.84 7.86
N LEU A 345 -16.38 10.09 8.17
CA LEU A 345 -16.30 8.92 9.04
C LEU A 345 -15.44 7.82 8.43
N THR A 346 -15.55 7.58 7.12
CA THR A 346 -14.70 6.63 6.39
C THR A 346 -13.24 7.06 6.40
N SER A 347 -12.93 8.35 6.19
CA SER A 347 -11.55 8.86 6.24
C SER A 347 -10.91 8.74 7.62
N MET A 348 -11.69 8.78 8.68
CA MET A 348 -11.28 8.59 10.07
C MET A 348 -11.26 7.12 10.49
N ASN A 349 -11.66 6.18 9.64
CA ASN A 349 -11.88 4.76 9.96
C ASN A 349 -12.84 4.57 11.16
N ILE A 350 -13.86 5.42 11.28
CA ILE A 350 -14.89 5.33 12.32
C ILE A 350 -16.09 4.58 11.75
N PRO A 351 -16.42 3.38 12.26
CA PRO A 351 -17.59 2.63 11.80
C PRO A 351 -18.89 3.35 12.19
N TYR A 352 -19.87 3.31 11.30
CA TYR A 352 -21.17 3.87 11.53
C TYR A 352 -22.28 3.03 10.88
N SER A 353 -23.52 3.27 11.27
CA SER A 353 -24.70 2.70 10.63
C SER A 353 -25.84 3.73 10.60
N PHE A 354 -26.66 3.63 9.56
CA PHE A 354 -27.89 4.43 9.42
C PHE A 354 -29.03 3.48 9.06
N ALA A 355 -30.07 3.44 9.88
CA ALA A 355 -31.14 2.43 9.74
C ALA A 355 -32.49 2.98 10.18
N PRO A 356 -33.61 2.46 9.66
CA PRO A 356 -34.94 2.84 10.09
C PRO A 356 -35.26 2.25 11.48
N MET A 357 -35.98 3.05 12.28
CA MET A 357 -36.57 2.62 13.56
C MET A 357 -38.02 2.22 13.36
N LYS A 358 -38.47 1.23 14.16
CA LYS A 358 -39.85 0.73 14.10
C LYS A 358 -40.77 1.36 15.16
N SER A 359 -40.25 1.71 16.32
CA SER A 359 -41.06 2.20 17.44
C SER A 359 -40.20 3.09 18.36
N PRO A 360 -40.41 4.42 18.31
CA PRO A 360 -41.25 5.15 17.37
C PRO A 360 -40.73 5.05 15.92
N PRO A 361 -41.58 5.26 14.88
CA PRO A 361 -41.09 5.26 13.51
C PRO A 361 -40.17 6.45 13.26
N GLY A 362 -39.00 6.19 12.66
CA GLY A 362 -37.97 7.19 12.47
C GLY A 362 -36.70 6.63 11.85
N MET A 363 -35.63 7.40 11.98
CA MET A 363 -34.28 7.01 11.55
C MET A 363 -33.30 7.06 12.73
N CYS A 364 -32.36 6.14 12.74
CA CYS A 364 -31.29 6.04 13.73
C CYS A 364 -29.92 6.08 13.05
N PHE A 365 -29.09 7.00 13.45
CA PHE A 365 -27.67 7.07 13.06
C PHE A 365 -26.80 6.69 14.25
N THR A 366 -25.93 5.68 14.08
CA THR A 366 -25.04 5.17 15.14
C THR A 366 -23.59 5.32 14.71
N ILE A 367 -22.74 5.88 15.55
CA ILE A 367 -21.29 6.03 15.35
C ILE A 367 -20.56 5.23 16.43
N GLN A 368 -19.61 4.40 16.05
CA GLN A 368 -18.81 3.59 16.97
C GLN A 368 -17.53 4.36 17.34
N LEU A 369 -17.38 4.75 18.65
CA LEU A 369 -16.25 5.54 19.16
C LEU A 369 -15.16 4.69 19.82
#